data_2062b4400defe237b4fb3253d4dc3f59
#
_entry.id   2062b4400defe237b4fb3253d4dc3f59
#
_cell.length_a   1.000
_cell.length_b   1.000
_cell.length_c   1.000
_cell.angle_alpha   90.00
_cell.angle_beta   90.00
_cell.angle_gamma   90.00
#
_symmetry.space_group_name_H-M   'P 1'
#
loop_
_entity.id
_entity.type
_entity.pdbx_description
1 polymer ?
#
loop_
_entity_poly.entity_id
_entity_poly.type
_entity_poly.pdbx_seq_one_letter_code
_entity_poly.pdbx_strand_id
1 'polypeptide(L)'
;GKFSALEFRQREKESVDYILSMYSRNMEGALEKTANDLEDILLSNSTLMLLKTKSGLQRWHASYALSELLNKKLSSTMEADAYVVFDAEYEKFIMARSNNILYDDLEPIQNYLSGIAGLKKKNTGWISAQMGEKVYLIKCYYYGGVCISAIISEQKIREILSYGQNTENLLEFYVTDAEGNVICAS
;
A
#
# COMPACT_ATOMS: atom_id res chain seq x y z
N GLY A 1 17.00 -9.16 4.44
CA GLY A 1 16.24 -9.25 3.26
C GLY A 1 15.21 -8.17 3.11
N LYS A 2 14.83 -7.95 1.89
CA LYS A 2 13.85 -6.92 1.52
C LYS A 2 12.47 -7.12 2.14
N PHE A 3 12.21 -8.32 2.66
CA PHE A 3 10.91 -8.74 3.16
C PHE A 3 10.95 -9.20 4.60
N SER A 4 11.91 -8.66 5.36
CA SER A 4 12.02 -8.93 6.79
C SER A 4 10.79 -8.53 7.60
N ALA A 5 9.90 -7.72 7.02
CA ALA A 5 8.64 -7.32 7.66
C ALA A 5 7.53 -8.36 7.54
N LEU A 6 7.71 -9.41 6.72
CA LEU A 6 6.69 -10.41 6.48
C LEU A 6 7.22 -11.81 6.83
N GLU A 7 6.43 -12.55 7.57
CA GLU A 7 6.69 -13.96 7.88
C GLU A 7 5.49 -14.80 7.44
N PHE A 8 5.78 -15.94 6.82
CA PHE A 8 4.78 -16.93 6.44
C PHE A 8 4.82 -18.09 7.44
N ARG A 9 3.66 -18.39 8.02
CA ARG A 9 3.51 -19.47 8.98
C ARG A 9 2.45 -20.43 8.52
N GLN A 10 2.73 -21.70 8.67
CA GLN A 10 1.83 -22.77 8.32
C GLN A 10 1.18 -23.36 9.57
N ARG A 11 -0.12 -23.64 9.52
CA ARG A 11 -0.86 -24.26 10.62
C ARG A 11 -0.61 -25.76 10.71
N GLU A 12 -0.42 -26.41 9.57
CA GLU A 12 -0.16 -27.86 9.49
C GLU A 12 1.29 -28.10 9.13
N LYS A 13 1.88 -29.12 9.77
CA LYS A 13 3.31 -29.44 9.63
C LYS A 13 3.66 -30.25 8.38
N GLU A 14 2.83 -30.20 7.36
CA GLU A 14 3.13 -30.94 6.15
C GLU A 14 4.19 -30.23 5.30
N SER A 15 4.96 -31.04 4.60
CA SER A 15 6.07 -30.63 3.76
C SER A 15 5.59 -29.78 2.55
N VAL A 16 5.55 -28.48 2.71
CA VAL A 16 5.06 -27.54 1.70
C VAL A 16 6.02 -26.39 1.44
N ASP A 17 7.30 -26.65 1.64
CA ASP A 17 8.35 -25.67 1.44
C ASP A 17 8.27 -25.02 0.05
N TYR A 18 7.90 -25.79 -0.96
CA TYR A 18 7.72 -25.29 -2.31
C TYR A 18 6.61 -24.25 -2.40
N ILE A 19 5.45 -24.52 -1.79
CA ILE A 19 4.30 -23.60 -1.82
C ILE A 19 4.60 -22.35 -1.02
N LEU A 20 5.22 -22.47 0.15
CA LEU A 20 5.62 -21.34 0.97
C LEU A 20 6.68 -20.49 0.25
N SER A 21 7.63 -21.12 -0.44
CA SER A 21 8.62 -20.40 -1.25
C SER A 21 7.95 -19.63 -2.38
N MET A 22 6.92 -20.21 -2.99
CA MET A 22 6.19 -19.56 -4.07
C MET A 22 5.36 -18.38 -3.54
N TYR A 23 4.69 -18.54 -2.40
CA TYR A 23 3.98 -17.46 -1.74
C TYR A 23 4.91 -16.29 -1.42
N SER A 24 6.09 -16.63 -0.86
CA SER A 24 7.11 -15.62 -0.55
C SER A 24 7.55 -14.88 -1.81
N ARG A 25 7.83 -15.58 -2.89
CA ARG A 25 8.23 -14.95 -4.17
C ARG A 25 7.13 -14.07 -4.76
N ASN A 26 5.88 -14.54 -4.73
CA ASN A 26 4.75 -13.76 -5.22
C ASN A 26 4.60 -12.45 -4.43
N MET A 27 4.71 -12.55 -3.11
CA MET A 27 4.60 -11.38 -2.25
C MET A 27 5.79 -10.44 -2.45
N GLU A 28 7.01 -10.96 -2.55
CA GLU A 28 8.21 -10.19 -2.84
C GLU A 28 8.07 -9.38 -4.13
N GLY A 29 7.66 -10.04 -5.20
CA GLY A 29 7.46 -9.39 -6.50
C GLY A 29 6.43 -8.27 -6.42
N ALA A 30 5.32 -8.50 -5.72
CA ALA A 30 4.26 -7.51 -5.54
C ALA A 30 4.74 -6.29 -4.75
N LEU A 31 5.44 -6.51 -3.65
CA LEU A 31 5.95 -5.42 -2.81
C LEU A 31 7.02 -4.61 -3.53
N GLU A 32 7.90 -5.27 -4.27
CA GLU A 32 8.94 -4.59 -5.05
C GLU A 32 8.33 -3.74 -6.17
N LYS A 33 7.40 -4.29 -6.92
CA LYS A 33 6.71 -3.54 -7.99
C LYS A 33 5.97 -2.33 -7.43
N THR A 34 5.27 -2.51 -6.34
CA THR A 34 4.53 -1.43 -5.69
C THR A 34 5.47 -0.34 -5.15
N ALA A 35 6.60 -0.73 -4.57
CA ALA A 35 7.61 0.22 -4.12
C ALA A 35 8.20 1.02 -5.29
N ASN A 36 8.44 0.36 -6.43
CA ASN A 36 8.91 1.03 -7.64
C ASN A 36 7.89 2.05 -8.17
N ASP A 37 6.60 1.73 -8.11
CA ASP A 37 5.54 2.67 -8.48
C ASP A 37 5.55 3.90 -7.56
N LEU A 38 5.76 3.72 -6.26
CA LEU A 38 5.88 4.84 -5.32
C LEU A 38 7.10 5.71 -5.65
N GLU A 39 8.23 5.11 -5.98
CA GLU A 39 9.42 5.84 -6.40
C GLU A 39 9.17 6.66 -7.66
N ASP A 40 8.43 6.12 -8.62
CA ASP A 40 8.05 6.85 -9.84
C ASP A 40 7.17 8.05 -9.51
N ILE A 41 6.25 7.90 -8.55
CA ILE A 41 5.44 9.04 -8.07
C ILE A 41 6.33 10.11 -7.42
N LEU A 42 7.34 9.69 -6.65
CA LEU A 42 8.32 10.62 -6.05
C LEU A 42 9.12 11.39 -7.10
N LEU A 43 9.38 10.79 -8.26
CA LEU A 43 10.05 11.48 -9.37
C LEU A 43 9.23 12.64 -9.94
N SER A 44 7.94 12.70 -9.64
CA SER A 44 7.06 13.83 -9.95
C SER A 44 7.16 14.92 -8.88
N ASN A 45 8.33 15.13 -8.30
CA ASN A 45 8.56 16.01 -7.17
C ASN A 45 8.15 17.47 -7.44
N SER A 46 8.33 17.96 -8.65
CA SER A 46 7.90 19.32 -9.03
C SER A 46 6.37 19.46 -8.95
N THR A 47 5.63 18.47 -9.40
CA THR A 47 4.17 18.47 -9.30
C THR A 47 3.71 18.32 -7.84
N LEU A 48 4.40 17.50 -7.06
CA LEU A 48 4.12 17.37 -5.62
C LEU A 48 4.31 18.70 -4.89
N MET A 49 5.35 19.45 -5.24
CA MET A 49 5.61 20.75 -4.61
C MET A 49 4.61 21.83 -5.02
N LEU A 50 3.96 21.69 -6.17
CA LEU A 50 2.87 22.60 -6.57
C LEU A 50 1.66 22.49 -5.64
N LEU A 51 1.50 21.38 -4.92
CA LEU A 51 0.49 21.26 -3.87
C LEU A 51 0.74 22.22 -2.71
N LYS A 52 1.98 22.67 -2.54
CA LYS A 52 2.41 23.57 -1.47
C LYS A 52 2.37 25.05 -1.86
N THR A 53 2.00 25.37 -3.10
CA THR A 53 1.94 26.78 -3.54
C THR A 53 0.75 27.50 -2.93
N LYS A 54 0.87 28.83 -2.82
CA LYS A 54 -0.24 29.66 -2.34
C LYS A 54 -1.35 29.80 -3.37
N SER A 55 -1.07 29.57 -4.64
CA SER A 55 -2.07 29.65 -5.72
C SER A 55 -3.02 28.47 -5.68
N GLY A 56 -4.29 28.72 -5.43
CA GLY A 56 -5.33 27.70 -5.46
C GLY A 56 -5.48 27.03 -6.83
N LEU A 57 -5.28 27.80 -7.90
CA LEU A 57 -5.35 27.27 -9.27
C LEU A 57 -4.20 26.29 -9.54
N GLN A 58 -2.98 26.62 -9.12
CA GLN A 58 -1.84 25.74 -9.28
C GLN A 58 -2.00 24.46 -8.45
N ARG A 59 -2.51 24.58 -7.23
CA ARG A 59 -2.80 23.37 -6.41
C ARG A 59 -3.86 22.49 -7.07
N TRP A 60 -4.89 23.11 -7.66
CA TRP A 60 -5.92 22.35 -8.36
C TRP A 60 -5.36 21.60 -9.56
N HIS A 61 -4.55 22.27 -10.39
CA HIS A 61 -3.89 21.61 -11.52
C HIS A 61 -2.96 20.48 -11.10
N ALA A 62 -2.18 20.69 -10.03
CA ALA A 62 -1.31 19.67 -9.48
C ALA A 62 -2.11 18.46 -8.96
N SER A 63 -3.21 18.71 -8.27
CA SER A 63 -4.10 17.65 -7.78
C SER A 63 -4.67 16.81 -8.93
N TYR A 64 -5.09 17.47 -10.01
CA TYR A 64 -5.61 16.78 -11.19
C TYR A 64 -4.53 15.93 -11.85
N ALA A 65 -3.34 16.50 -12.07
CA ALA A 65 -2.22 15.77 -12.68
C ALA A 65 -1.79 14.56 -11.84
N LEU A 66 -1.74 14.71 -10.52
CA LEU A 66 -1.43 13.62 -9.60
C LEU A 66 -2.52 12.54 -9.60
N SER A 67 -3.79 12.95 -9.62
CA SER A 67 -4.89 12.00 -9.71
C SER A 67 -4.78 11.13 -10.97
N GLU A 68 -4.48 11.73 -12.12
CA GLU A 68 -4.27 10.99 -13.36
C GLU A 68 -3.07 10.04 -13.27
N LEU A 69 -1.97 10.51 -12.67
CA LEU A 69 -0.78 9.68 -12.48
C LEU A 69 -1.08 8.48 -11.60
N LEU A 70 -1.75 8.69 -10.45
CA LEU A 70 -2.10 7.61 -9.54
C LEU A 70 -3.03 6.59 -10.19
N ASN A 71 -4.03 7.05 -10.93
CA ASN A 71 -4.95 6.16 -11.64
C ASN A 71 -4.25 5.36 -12.71
N LYS A 72 -3.33 5.97 -13.44
CA LYS A 72 -2.51 5.29 -14.45
C LYS A 72 -1.63 4.22 -13.81
N LYS A 73 -0.97 4.53 -12.70
CA LYS A 73 -0.15 3.56 -11.97
C LYS A 73 -0.99 2.40 -11.45
N LEU A 74 -2.13 2.69 -10.87
CA LEU A 74 -2.99 1.65 -10.32
C LEU A 74 -3.54 0.74 -11.42
N SER A 75 -3.94 1.31 -12.56
CA SER A 75 -4.48 0.50 -13.67
C SER A 75 -3.43 -0.37 -14.34
N SER A 76 -2.15 -0.04 -14.22
CA SER A 76 -1.04 -0.84 -14.75
C SER A 76 -0.48 -1.85 -13.75
N THR A 77 -0.96 -1.86 -12.51
CA THR A 77 -0.53 -2.80 -11.47
C THR A 77 -1.71 -3.64 -10.99
N MET A 78 -1.42 -4.90 -10.66
CA MET A 78 -2.38 -5.82 -10.06
C MET A 78 -2.09 -6.04 -8.56
N GLU A 79 -1.02 -5.44 -8.07
CA GLU A 79 -0.44 -5.77 -6.76
C GLU A 79 -0.82 -4.79 -5.65
N ALA A 80 -1.38 -3.63 -5.98
CA ALA A 80 -1.80 -2.65 -5.00
C ALA A 80 -3.30 -2.36 -5.09
N ASP A 81 -3.91 -1.98 -3.98
CA ASP A 81 -5.31 -1.55 -3.94
C ASP A 81 -5.46 -0.04 -3.99
N ALA A 82 -4.45 0.69 -3.58
CA ALA A 82 -4.50 2.15 -3.65
C ALA A 82 -3.12 2.77 -3.69
N TYR A 83 -3.05 3.89 -4.38
CA TYR A 83 -1.98 4.87 -4.25
C TYR A 83 -2.59 6.17 -3.76
N VAL A 84 -1.93 6.81 -2.80
CA VAL A 84 -2.43 8.01 -2.15
C VAL A 84 -1.33 9.07 -2.09
N VAL A 85 -1.71 10.31 -2.39
CA VAL A 85 -0.90 11.49 -2.08
C VAL A 85 -1.69 12.34 -1.10
N PHE A 86 -1.11 12.60 0.05
CA PHE A 86 -1.75 13.37 1.11
C PHE A 86 -0.88 14.54 1.54
N ASP A 87 -1.47 15.73 1.48
CA ASP A 87 -0.86 16.94 2.00
C ASP A 87 -1.65 17.44 3.20
N ALA A 88 -1.03 17.42 4.37
CA ALA A 88 -1.68 17.79 5.62
C ALA A 88 -1.92 19.29 5.75
N GLU A 89 -1.04 20.13 5.16
CA GLU A 89 -1.13 21.58 5.28
C GLU A 89 -2.40 22.15 4.61
N TYR A 90 -2.68 21.70 3.39
CA TYR A 90 -3.87 22.12 2.64
C TYR A 90 -4.98 21.07 2.66
N GLU A 91 -4.81 20.03 3.44
CA GLU A 91 -5.77 18.91 3.58
C GLU A 91 -6.17 18.30 2.23
N LYS A 92 -5.19 18.14 1.33
CA LYS A 92 -5.41 17.49 0.04
C LYS A 92 -5.21 15.99 0.17
N PHE A 93 -6.23 15.25 -0.22
CA PHE A 93 -6.23 13.79 -0.25
C PHE A 93 -6.55 13.34 -1.67
N ILE A 94 -5.53 12.80 -2.35
CA ILE A 94 -5.64 12.35 -3.74
C ILE A 94 -5.43 10.84 -3.73
N MET A 95 -6.37 10.09 -4.26
CA MET A 95 -6.35 8.64 -4.17
C MET A 95 -6.86 8.00 -5.46
N ALA A 96 -6.11 7.00 -5.93
CA ALA A 96 -6.61 5.98 -6.84
C ALA A 96 -6.83 4.70 -6.05
N ARG A 97 -7.95 4.02 -6.24
CA ARG A 97 -8.29 2.81 -5.48
C ARG A 97 -8.93 1.74 -6.35
N SER A 98 -8.71 0.48 -5.95
CA SER A 98 -9.38 -0.67 -6.51
C SER A 98 -10.74 -0.88 -5.85
N ASN A 99 -11.50 -1.86 -6.35
CA ASN A 99 -12.80 -2.23 -5.78
C ASN A 99 -12.69 -2.89 -4.40
N ASN A 100 -11.50 -3.28 -3.97
CA ASN A 100 -11.29 -3.84 -2.63
C ASN A 100 -11.34 -2.76 -1.54
N ILE A 101 -11.21 -1.49 -1.92
CA ILE A 101 -11.36 -0.37 -1.00
C ILE A 101 -12.73 0.28 -1.27
N LEU A 102 -13.62 0.16 -0.30
CA LEU A 102 -14.98 0.64 -0.40
C LEU A 102 -15.08 2.11 0.02
N TYR A 103 -16.20 2.73 -0.31
CA TYR A 103 -16.43 4.12 0.08
C TYR A 103 -16.30 4.34 1.60
N ASP A 104 -16.83 3.42 2.40
CA ASP A 104 -16.77 3.51 3.86
C ASP A 104 -15.35 3.33 4.42
N ASP A 105 -14.42 2.82 3.62
CA ASP A 105 -13.01 2.67 4.03
C ASP A 105 -12.22 3.97 3.89
N LEU A 106 -12.72 4.95 3.16
CA LEU A 106 -11.97 6.18 2.83
C LEU A 106 -11.69 7.05 4.05
N GLU A 107 -12.67 7.26 4.90
CA GLU A 107 -12.49 8.08 6.11
C GLU A 107 -11.48 7.46 7.08
N PRO A 108 -11.57 6.15 7.42
CA PRO A 108 -10.54 5.51 8.24
C PRO A 108 -9.12 5.61 7.65
N ILE A 109 -8.99 5.46 6.34
CA ILE A 109 -7.69 5.58 5.66
C ILE A 109 -7.17 7.01 5.78
N GLN A 110 -8.01 7.99 5.50
CA GLN A 110 -7.63 9.39 5.58
C GLN A 110 -7.22 9.78 7.00
N ASN A 111 -7.97 9.33 8.01
CA ASN A 111 -7.67 9.59 9.41
C ASN A 111 -6.31 8.98 9.81
N TYR A 112 -6.03 7.76 9.36
CA TYR A 112 -4.74 7.12 9.62
C TYR A 112 -3.59 7.91 9.01
N LEU A 113 -3.71 8.31 7.74
CA LEU A 113 -2.67 9.07 7.04
C LEU A 113 -2.45 10.45 7.66
N SER A 114 -3.52 11.12 8.09
CA SER A 114 -3.43 12.39 8.81
C SER A 114 -2.62 12.24 10.10
N GLY A 115 -2.82 11.16 10.83
CA GLY A 115 -2.07 10.85 12.06
C GLY A 115 -0.59 10.64 11.78
N ILE A 116 -0.26 9.88 10.74
CA ILE A 116 1.14 9.63 10.36
C ILE A 116 1.82 10.92 9.91
N ALA A 117 1.16 11.72 9.08
CA ALA A 117 1.72 12.96 8.57
C ALA A 117 2.07 13.92 9.70
N GLY A 118 1.27 13.95 10.77
CA GLY A 118 1.56 14.75 11.97
C GLY A 118 2.78 14.28 12.74
N LEU A 119 3.17 13.02 12.61
CA LEU A 119 4.32 12.46 13.31
C LEU A 119 5.64 12.68 12.56
N LYS A 120 5.63 13.23 11.35
CA LYS A 120 6.81 13.49 10.49
C LYS A 120 7.75 12.29 10.37
N LYS A 121 7.20 11.08 10.40
CA LYS A 121 8.01 9.86 10.28
C LYS A 121 8.58 9.76 8.88
N LYS A 122 9.88 9.56 8.82
CA LYS A 122 10.58 9.24 7.58
C LYS A 122 10.14 7.85 7.09
N ASN A 123 10.39 7.63 5.83
CA ASN A 123 10.24 6.40 5.11
C ASN A 123 10.47 5.16 5.92
N THR A 124 9.48 4.33 5.97
CA THR A 124 9.58 3.03 6.62
C THR A 124 9.42 1.94 5.57
N GLY A 125 9.79 0.72 5.90
CA GLY A 125 9.43 -0.43 5.11
C GLY A 125 7.92 -0.66 5.11
N TRP A 126 7.49 -1.80 4.63
CA TRP A 126 6.11 -2.21 4.68
C TRP A 126 5.71 -2.51 6.12
N ILE A 127 4.62 -1.93 6.55
CA ILE A 127 4.07 -2.13 7.89
C ILE A 127 2.59 -2.51 7.79
N SER A 128 2.09 -3.24 8.78
CA SER A 128 0.66 -3.43 8.93
C SER A 128 0.05 -2.24 9.66
N ALA A 129 -1.14 -1.86 9.25
CA ALA A 129 -1.85 -0.73 9.85
C ALA A 129 -3.33 -1.06 9.94
N GLN A 130 -3.89 -0.84 11.12
CA GLN A 130 -5.33 -0.92 11.30
C GLN A 130 -5.95 0.42 10.99
N MET A 131 -6.86 0.42 10.01
CA MET A 131 -7.57 1.61 9.57
C MET A 131 -9.07 1.31 9.69
N GLY A 132 -9.70 1.82 10.74
CA GLY A 132 -11.03 1.40 11.12
C GLY A 132 -11.01 -0.04 11.62
N GLU A 133 -11.87 -0.89 11.07
CA GLU A 133 -11.95 -2.30 11.44
C GLU A 133 -11.09 -3.22 10.56
N LYS A 134 -10.45 -2.68 9.54
CA LYS A 134 -9.67 -3.44 8.57
C LYS A 134 -8.18 -3.25 8.78
N VAL A 135 -7.42 -4.29 8.46
CA VAL A 135 -5.96 -4.27 8.48
C VAL A 135 -5.45 -4.20 7.05
N TYR A 136 -4.48 -3.32 6.84
CA TYR A 136 -3.84 -3.12 5.54
C TYR A 136 -2.34 -3.22 5.69
N LEU A 137 -1.68 -3.57 4.61
CA LEU A 137 -0.24 -3.42 4.46
C LEU A 137 0.01 -2.09 3.77
N ILE A 138 0.86 -1.25 4.35
CA ILE A 138 1.11 0.11 3.85
C ILE A 138 2.59 0.41 3.81
N LYS A 139 2.99 1.15 2.78
CA LYS A 139 4.32 1.76 2.68
C LYS A 139 4.14 3.25 2.42
N CYS A 140 4.88 4.06 3.16
CA CYS A 140 4.80 5.52 3.07
C CYS A 140 6.16 6.13 2.78
N TYR A 141 6.16 7.13 1.89
CA TYR A 141 7.28 8.04 1.67
C TYR A 141 6.85 9.45 2.01
N TYR A 142 7.80 10.25 2.50
CA TYR A 142 7.55 11.66 2.81
C TYR A 142 8.47 12.53 1.98
N TYR A 143 7.90 13.54 1.34
CA TYR A 143 8.65 14.50 0.55
C TYR A 143 8.04 15.90 0.74
N GLY A 144 8.82 16.81 1.33
CA GLY A 144 8.38 18.19 1.48
C GLY A 144 7.04 18.39 2.23
N GLY A 145 6.74 17.53 3.20
CA GLY A 145 5.49 17.58 3.94
C GLY A 145 4.31 16.87 3.25
N VAL A 146 4.58 16.22 2.13
CA VAL A 146 3.59 15.41 1.42
C VAL A 146 3.85 13.94 1.73
N CYS A 147 2.81 13.20 2.07
CA CYS A 147 2.87 11.76 2.29
C CYS A 147 2.41 11.03 1.02
N ILE A 148 3.22 10.09 0.55
CA ILE A 148 2.91 9.26 -0.61
C ILE A 148 2.86 7.82 -0.12
N SER A 149 1.74 7.13 -0.39
CA SER A 149 1.50 5.81 0.18
C SER A 149 0.99 4.83 -0.86
N ALA A 150 1.36 3.56 -0.67
CA ALA A 150 0.71 2.43 -1.31
C ALA A 150 0.01 1.60 -0.25
N ILE A 151 -1.18 1.10 -0.57
CA ILE A 151 -2.02 0.35 0.35
C ILE A 151 -2.39 -0.97 -0.31
N ILE A 152 -2.21 -2.06 0.43
CA ILE A 152 -2.58 -3.41 0.01
C ILE A 152 -3.55 -3.98 1.05
N SER A 153 -4.75 -4.36 0.59
CA SER A 153 -5.77 -4.95 1.46
C SER A 153 -5.47 -6.42 1.75
N GLU A 154 -6.10 -6.95 2.77
CA GLU A 154 -6.05 -8.38 3.07
C GLU A 154 -6.54 -9.22 1.88
N GLN A 155 -7.60 -8.78 1.21
CA GLN A 155 -8.10 -9.47 0.02
C GLN A 155 -7.06 -9.50 -1.10
N LYS A 156 -6.34 -8.40 -1.32
CA LYS A 156 -5.27 -8.35 -2.33
C LYS A 156 -4.13 -9.27 -1.96
N ILE A 157 -3.77 -9.38 -0.70
CA ILE A 157 -2.72 -10.31 -0.25
C ILE A 157 -3.12 -11.75 -0.60
N ARG A 158 -4.36 -12.13 -0.35
CA ARG A 158 -4.87 -13.46 -0.74
C ARG A 158 -4.77 -13.69 -2.24
N GLU A 159 -5.15 -12.70 -3.04
CA GLU A 159 -5.05 -12.77 -4.50
C GLU A 159 -3.60 -12.94 -4.97
N ILE A 160 -2.67 -12.18 -4.39
CA ILE A 160 -1.24 -12.27 -4.72
C ILE A 160 -0.70 -13.66 -4.38
N LEU A 161 -1.01 -14.17 -3.20
CA LEU A 161 -0.50 -15.46 -2.75
C LEU A 161 -1.06 -16.61 -3.58
N SER A 162 -2.31 -16.51 -4.01
CA SER A 162 -2.96 -17.55 -4.81
C SER A 162 -2.71 -17.43 -6.31
N TYR A 163 -1.94 -16.44 -6.75
CA TYR A 163 -1.67 -16.22 -8.17
C TYR A 163 -1.05 -17.45 -8.83
N GLY A 164 -1.68 -17.90 -9.89
CA GLY A 164 -1.24 -19.10 -10.62
C GLY A 164 -1.58 -20.41 -9.96
N GLN A 165 -2.37 -20.39 -8.86
CA GLN A 165 -2.77 -21.59 -8.14
C GLN A 165 -4.27 -21.84 -8.17
N ASN A 166 -4.62 -23.12 -8.08
CA ASN A 166 -6.00 -23.50 -7.80
C ASN A 166 -6.31 -23.21 -6.32
N THR A 167 -7.31 -22.35 -6.08
CA THR A 167 -7.71 -21.92 -4.73
C THR A 167 -8.18 -23.09 -3.84
N GLU A 168 -8.61 -24.21 -4.42
CA GLU A 168 -9.01 -25.39 -3.68
C GLU A 168 -7.87 -26.07 -2.93
N ASN A 169 -6.63 -25.81 -3.32
CA ASN A 169 -5.43 -26.41 -2.74
C ASN A 169 -4.61 -25.43 -1.91
N LEU A 170 -5.20 -24.28 -1.54
CA LEU A 170 -4.52 -23.34 -0.66
C LEU A 170 -4.36 -23.94 0.73
N LEU A 171 -3.12 -23.90 1.22
CA LEU A 171 -2.82 -24.27 2.59
C LEU A 171 -3.40 -23.23 3.56
N GLU A 172 -3.75 -23.70 4.74
CA GLU A 172 -3.98 -22.79 5.84
C GLU A 172 -2.68 -22.07 6.22
N PHE A 173 -2.73 -20.76 6.25
CA PHE A 173 -1.56 -19.94 6.56
C PHE A 173 -1.96 -18.62 7.21
N TYR A 174 -0.99 -17.93 7.82
CA TYR A 174 -1.10 -16.51 8.07
C TYR A 174 0.15 -15.78 7.62
N VAL A 175 -0.09 -14.51 7.28
CA VAL A 175 0.98 -13.57 6.97
C VAL A 175 1.07 -12.60 8.13
N THR A 176 2.26 -12.44 8.67
CA THR A 176 2.50 -11.50 9.78
C THR A 176 3.55 -10.48 9.36
N ASP A 177 3.52 -9.31 9.98
CA ASP A 177 4.61 -8.36 9.88
C ASP A 177 5.79 -8.75 10.78
N ALA A 178 6.87 -7.95 10.77
CA ALA A 178 8.07 -8.23 11.55
C ALA A 178 7.82 -8.21 13.07
N GLU A 179 6.73 -7.60 13.51
CA GLU A 179 6.35 -7.51 14.93
C GLU A 179 5.42 -8.65 15.35
N GLY A 180 5.04 -9.52 14.42
CA GLY A 180 4.17 -10.65 14.68
C GLY A 180 2.68 -10.34 14.56
N ASN A 181 2.29 -9.15 14.10
CA ASN A 181 0.89 -8.82 13.88
C ASN A 181 0.36 -9.55 12.65
N VAL A 182 -0.77 -10.21 12.78
CA VAL A 182 -1.40 -10.92 11.66
C VAL A 182 -2.01 -9.90 10.70
N ILE A 183 -1.59 -9.96 9.44
CA ILE A 183 -2.09 -9.12 8.36
C ILE A 183 -3.18 -9.85 7.60
N CYS A 184 -2.96 -11.14 7.35
CA CYS A 184 -3.86 -11.97 6.55
C CYS A 184 -3.85 -13.39 7.08
N ALA A 185 -5.01 -14.03 7.10
CA ALA A 185 -5.16 -15.45 7.43
C ALA A 185 -6.08 -16.13 6.41
N SER A 186 -5.76 -17.38 6.11
CA SER A 186 -6.63 -18.19 5.26
C SER A 186 -7.78 -18.78 6.06
#